data_a5ad394edbc6c22ed46565ac4e3336cc
#
_entry.id   a5ad394edbc6c22ed46565ac4e3336cc
#
_cell.length_a   1.000
_cell.length_b   1.000
_cell.length_c   1.000
_cell.angle_alpha   90.00
_cell.angle_beta   90.00
_cell.angle_gamma   90.00
#
_symmetry.space_group_name_H-M   'P 1'
#
loop_
_entity.id
_entity.type
_entity.pdbx_description
1 polymer ?
#
loop_
_entity_poly.entity_id
_entity_poly.type
_entity_poly.pdbx_seq_one_letter_code
_entity_poly.pdbx_strand_id
1 'polypeptide(L)'
;MARTRKLEPKAREVIIQKMMESGEMTTEEIMDLVRPHYLFDPQAAKEQGIRKLTHQMMAQIRDDKGIRTVFNCKVGGVSKYVNIDESRDIKALRSVDGQLTEKLNGLKLSEEKASRRCMEVEGQISMDLEQMAGNQETSTTGRT
;
A
#
# COMPACT_ATOMS: atom_id res chain seq x y z
N MET A 1 -16.56 -6.60 18.98
CA MET A 1 -16.42 -7.91 18.32
C MET A 1 -14.95 -8.27 18.17
N ALA A 2 -14.58 -9.46 18.65
CA ALA A 2 -13.23 -9.96 18.44
C ALA A 2 -12.97 -10.11 16.93
N ARG A 3 -11.88 -9.57 16.45
CA ARG A 3 -11.44 -9.77 15.06
C ARG A 3 -11.15 -11.24 14.84
N THR A 4 -11.92 -11.88 14.00
CA THR A 4 -11.65 -13.26 13.60
C THR A 4 -10.32 -13.31 12.88
N ARG A 5 -9.37 -14.07 13.42
CA ARG A 5 -8.07 -14.24 12.78
C ARG A 5 -8.23 -15.06 11.51
N LYS A 6 -7.77 -14.54 10.39
CA LYS A 6 -7.77 -15.23 9.10
C LYS A 6 -6.49 -15.99 8.83
N LEU A 7 -5.42 -15.65 9.50
CA LEU A 7 -4.11 -16.22 9.31
C LEU A 7 -3.49 -16.55 10.66
N GLU A 8 -2.78 -17.66 10.75
CA GLU A 8 -2.01 -18.01 11.92
C GLU A 8 -0.99 -16.89 12.23
N PRO A 9 -0.87 -16.41 13.50
CA PRO A 9 -0.03 -15.27 13.83
C PRO A 9 1.44 -15.44 13.44
N LYS A 10 2.01 -16.63 13.69
CA LYS A 10 3.41 -16.93 13.33
C LYS A 10 3.64 -16.95 11.82
N ALA A 11 2.65 -17.41 11.05
CA ALA A 11 2.73 -17.43 9.60
C ALA A 11 2.82 -16.02 9.02
N ARG A 12 2.08 -15.07 9.57
CA ARG A 12 2.13 -13.66 9.14
C ARG A 12 3.54 -13.09 9.29
N GLU A 13 4.17 -13.29 10.42
CA GLU A 13 5.52 -12.81 10.68
C GLU A 13 6.54 -13.41 9.70
N VAL A 14 6.46 -14.71 9.44
CA VAL A 14 7.35 -15.42 8.52
C VAL A 14 7.19 -14.90 7.09
N ILE A 15 5.96 -14.68 6.64
CA ILE A 15 5.66 -14.18 5.30
C ILE A 15 6.16 -12.75 5.12
N ILE A 16 5.93 -11.88 6.10
CA ILE A 16 6.43 -10.51 6.09
C ILE A 16 7.96 -10.50 6.05
N GLN A 17 8.61 -11.34 6.85
CA GLN A 17 10.06 -11.44 6.87
C GLN A 17 10.61 -11.87 5.51
N LYS A 18 10.00 -12.86 4.84
CA LYS A 18 10.40 -13.28 3.50
C LYS A 18 10.28 -12.14 2.48
N MET A 19 9.23 -11.36 2.54
CA MET A 19 9.06 -10.20 1.66
C MET A 19 10.15 -9.16 1.90
N MET A 20 10.48 -8.88 3.16
CA MET A 20 11.52 -7.91 3.52
C MET A 20 12.91 -8.35 3.07
N GLU A 21 13.22 -9.63 3.14
CA GLU A 21 14.50 -10.20 2.69
C GLU A 21 14.60 -10.29 1.18
N SER A 22 13.51 -10.66 0.51
CA SER A 22 13.47 -10.84 -0.94
C SER A 22 13.52 -9.53 -1.72
N GLY A 23 12.93 -8.48 -1.19
CA GLY A 23 12.77 -7.19 -1.87
C GLY A 23 11.67 -7.17 -2.92
N GLU A 24 11.39 -8.28 -3.59
CA GLU A 24 10.37 -8.43 -4.64
C GLU A 24 9.72 -9.80 -4.57
N MET A 25 8.41 -9.84 -4.64
CA MET A 25 7.63 -11.08 -4.75
C MET A 25 6.38 -10.83 -5.57
N THR A 26 5.99 -11.78 -6.41
CA THR A 26 4.73 -11.70 -7.13
C THR A 26 3.55 -11.95 -6.19
N THR A 27 2.37 -11.48 -6.58
CA THR A 27 1.14 -11.73 -5.81
C THR A 27 0.87 -13.22 -5.65
N GLU A 28 1.10 -14.02 -6.69
CA GLU A 28 0.93 -15.48 -6.65
C GLU A 28 1.87 -16.16 -5.66
N GLU A 29 3.12 -15.75 -5.63
CA GLU A 29 4.10 -16.25 -4.66
C GLU A 29 3.67 -15.98 -3.22
N ILE A 30 3.20 -14.77 -2.95
CA ILE A 30 2.69 -14.40 -1.62
C ILE A 30 1.43 -15.20 -1.28
N MET A 31 0.50 -15.35 -2.21
CA MET A 31 -0.72 -16.15 -2.02
C MET A 31 -0.40 -17.60 -1.71
N ASP A 32 0.58 -18.18 -2.39
CA ASP A 32 1.02 -19.56 -2.14
C ASP A 32 1.60 -19.76 -0.74
N LEU A 33 2.27 -18.74 -0.20
CA LEU A 33 2.73 -18.74 1.19
C LEU A 33 1.58 -18.64 2.20
N VAL A 34 0.52 -17.93 1.85
CA VAL A 34 -0.64 -17.71 2.72
C VAL A 34 -1.57 -18.94 2.78
N ARG A 35 -1.76 -19.64 1.64
CA ARG A 35 -2.75 -20.73 1.52
C ARG A 35 -2.68 -21.78 2.62
N PRO A 36 -1.50 -22.34 2.98
CA PRO A 36 -1.44 -23.38 4.01
C PRO A 36 -1.85 -22.92 5.41
N HIS A 37 -1.79 -21.63 5.67
CA HIS A 37 -2.00 -21.03 6.99
C HIS A 37 -3.31 -20.24 7.09
N TYR A 38 -4.11 -20.25 6.03
CA TYR A 38 -5.37 -19.53 5.98
C TYR A 38 -6.43 -20.23 6.83
N LEU A 39 -6.99 -19.48 7.77
CA LEU A 39 -8.06 -19.96 8.65
C LEU A 39 -9.41 -19.63 8.01
N PHE A 40 -10.17 -20.65 7.62
CA PHE A 40 -11.45 -20.49 6.96
C PHE A 40 -12.62 -20.68 7.93
N ASP A 41 -13.43 -19.64 8.08
CA ASP A 41 -14.71 -19.63 8.77
C ASP A 41 -15.75 -19.11 7.77
N PRO A 42 -16.73 -19.93 7.31
CA PRO A 42 -17.69 -19.52 6.30
C PRO A 42 -18.52 -18.30 6.68
N GLN A 43 -18.92 -18.20 7.95
CA GLN A 43 -19.75 -17.10 8.43
C GLN A 43 -18.93 -15.79 8.52
N ALA A 44 -17.73 -15.86 9.06
CA ALA A 44 -16.81 -14.73 9.10
C ALA A 44 -16.41 -14.28 7.68
N ALA A 45 -16.21 -15.22 6.76
CA ALA A 45 -15.91 -14.92 5.36
C ALA A 45 -17.06 -14.17 4.68
N LYS A 46 -18.31 -14.58 4.94
CA LYS A 46 -19.50 -13.89 4.43
C LYS A 46 -19.61 -12.46 4.96
N GLU A 47 -19.47 -12.29 6.27
CA GLU A 47 -19.51 -10.96 6.90
C GLU A 47 -18.42 -10.03 6.35
N GLN A 48 -17.23 -10.56 6.16
CA GLN A 48 -16.13 -9.77 5.59
C GLN A 48 -16.35 -9.46 4.11
N GLY A 49 -16.94 -10.39 3.36
CA GLY A 49 -17.35 -10.15 1.98
C GLY A 49 -18.36 -9.00 1.88
N ILE A 50 -19.35 -8.99 2.75
CA ILE A 50 -20.35 -7.92 2.84
C ILE A 50 -19.69 -6.60 3.20
N ARG A 51 -18.81 -6.59 4.19
CA ARG A 51 -18.07 -5.40 4.61
C ARG A 51 -17.20 -4.85 3.49
N LYS A 52 -16.45 -5.71 2.83
CA LYS A 52 -15.59 -5.33 1.70
C LYS A 52 -16.40 -4.74 0.56
N LEU A 53 -17.52 -5.37 0.21
CA LEU A 53 -18.43 -4.86 -0.83
C LEU A 53 -19.00 -3.49 -0.45
N THR A 54 -19.41 -3.32 0.81
CA THR A 54 -19.91 -2.05 1.32
C THR A 54 -18.87 -0.94 1.17
N HIS A 55 -17.63 -1.19 1.60
CA HIS A 55 -16.55 -0.22 1.46
C HIS A 55 -16.23 0.11 0.00
N GLN A 56 -16.23 -0.89 -0.88
CA GLN A 56 -15.99 -0.68 -2.31
C GLN A 56 -17.08 0.15 -2.96
N MET A 57 -18.34 -0.13 -2.66
CA MET A 57 -19.48 0.65 -3.18
C MET A 57 -19.41 2.11 -2.74
N MET A 58 -19.17 2.34 -1.46
CA MET A 58 -19.07 3.72 -0.94
C MET A 58 -17.85 4.47 -1.50
N ALA A 59 -16.74 3.78 -1.74
CA ALA A 59 -15.55 4.39 -2.33
C ALA A 59 -15.72 4.74 -3.82
N GLN A 60 -16.71 4.17 -4.50
CA GLN A 60 -16.98 4.44 -5.91
C GLN A 60 -17.84 5.69 -6.15
N ILE A 61 -18.49 6.21 -5.12
CA ILE A 61 -19.36 7.38 -5.23
C ILE A 61 -18.52 8.62 -5.55
N ARG A 62 -18.87 9.30 -6.64
CA ARG A 62 -18.18 10.49 -7.13
C ARG A 62 -19.20 11.60 -7.37
N ASP A 63 -18.76 12.85 -7.26
CA ASP A 63 -19.54 14.02 -7.67
C ASP A 63 -19.48 14.22 -9.20
N ASP A 64 -20.12 15.29 -9.68
CA ASP A 64 -20.14 15.64 -11.11
C ASP A 64 -18.75 15.86 -11.70
N LYS A 65 -17.77 16.20 -10.89
CA LYS A 65 -16.38 16.43 -11.27
C LYS A 65 -15.50 15.19 -11.15
N GLY A 66 -16.06 14.06 -10.74
CA GLY A 66 -15.34 12.82 -10.51
C GLY A 66 -14.58 12.76 -9.20
N ILE A 67 -14.87 13.65 -8.25
CA ILE A 67 -14.22 13.71 -6.95
C ILE A 67 -14.93 12.77 -5.97
N ARG A 68 -14.17 11.98 -5.24
CA ARG A 68 -14.71 11.11 -4.21
C ARG A 68 -15.37 11.92 -3.11
N THR A 69 -16.62 11.56 -2.78
CA THR A 69 -17.51 12.34 -1.93
C THR A 69 -17.88 11.65 -0.63
N VAL A 70 -17.79 10.32 -0.55
CA VAL A 70 -18.21 9.55 0.61
C VAL A 70 -17.00 8.89 1.28
N PHE A 71 -16.88 9.09 2.58
CA PHE A 71 -15.77 8.59 3.40
C PHE A 71 -16.27 7.96 4.68
N ASN A 72 -15.58 6.93 5.16
CA ASN A 72 -15.83 6.33 6.46
C ASN A 72 -15.13 7.15 7.55
N CYS A 73 -15.82 7.40 8.65
CA CYS A 73 -15.23 8.03 9.82
C CYS A 73 -15.78 7.42 11.11
N LYS A 74 -15.03 7.57 12.21
CA LYS A 74 -15.47 7.22 13.55
C LYS A 74 -15.79 8.48 14.35
N VAL A 75 -17.03 8.59 14.81
CA VAL A 75 -17.46 9.67 15.70
C VAL A 75 -18.15 9.05 16.91
N GLY A 76 -17.66 9.35 18.11
CA GLY A 76 -18.22 8.79 19.33
C GLY A 76 -18.15 7.25 19.42
N GLY A 77 -17.11 6.64 18.83
CA GLY A 77 -16.94 5.19 18.80
C GLY A 77 -17.78 4.47 17.73
N VAL A 78 -18.61 5.18 16.99
CA VAL A 78 -19.44 4.60 15.93
C VAL A 78 -18.83 4.87 14.56
N SER A 79 -18.65 3.82 13.76
CA SER A 79 -18.21 3.92 12.37
C SER A 79 -19.40 4.27 11.49
N LYS A 80 -19.27 5.32 10.67
CA LYS A 80 -20.31 5.72 9.73
C LYS A 80 -19.71 6.27 8.43
N TYR A 81 -20.50 6.25 7.37
CA TYR A 81 -20.14 6.90 6.11
C TYR A 81 -20.69 8.32 6.09
N VAL A 82 -19.88 9.23 5.59
CA VAL A 82 -20.19 10.66 5.52
C VAL A 82 -20.09 11.12 4.07
N ASN A 83 -21.18 11.70 3.57
CA ASN A 83 -21.17 12.45 2.32
C ASN A 83 -20.72 13.88 2.65
N ILE A 84 -19.54 14.26 2.20
CA ILE A 84 -18.93 15.55 2.54
C ILE A 84 -19.68 16.75 1.95
N ASP A 85 -20.46 16.55 0.88
CA ASP A 85 -21.24 17.62 0.26
C ASP A 85 -22.52 17.95 1.03
N GLU A 86 -23.10 16.96 1.72
CA GLU A 86 -24.39 17.10 2.39
C GLU A 86 -24.32 17.12 3.92
N SER A 87 -23.24 16.60 4.50
CA SER A 87 -23.10 16.50 5.94
C SER A 87 -22.98 17.87 6.61
N ARG A 88 -23.68 18.04 7.73
CA ARG A 88 -23.57 19.22 8.59
C ARG A 88 -22.89 18.91 9.93
N ASP A 89 -22.45 17.69 10.13
CA ASP A 89 -21.74 17.27 11.33
C ASP A 89 -20.26 17.68 11.23
N ILE A 90 -19.92 18.76 11.91
CA ILE A 90 -18.55 19.32 11.88
C ILE A 90 -17.51 18.36 12.44
N LYS A 91 -17.85 17.52 13.42
CA LYS A 91 -16.93 16.52 13.98
C LYS A 91 -16.62 15.45 12.94
N ALA A 92 -17.61 14.97 12.22
CA ALA A 92 -17.44 14.01 11.14
C ALA A 92 -16.60 14.58 10.00
N LEU A 93 -16.90 15.81 9.58
CA LEU A 93 -16.15 16.50 8.52
C LEU A 93 -14.68 16.71 8.90
N ARG A 94 -14.40 17.12 10.12
CA ARG A 94 -13.04 17.27 10.63
C ARG A 94 -12.30 15.94 10.70
N SER A 95 -12.98 14.87 11.08
CA SER A 95 -12.42 13.52 11.09
C SER A 95 -11.99 13.08 9.69
N VAL A 96 -12.84 13.31 8.69
CA VAL A 96 -12.53 13.00 7.28
C VAL A 96 -11.35 13.83 6.79
N ASP A 97 -11.35 15.13 7.06
CA ASP A 97 -10.27 16.03 6.68
C ASP A 97 -8.93 15.61 7.28
N GLY A 98 -8.92 15.26 8.57
CA GLY A 98 -7.73 14.74 9.25
C GLY A 98 -7.20 13.44 8.64
N GLN A 99 -8.09 12.50 8.32
CA GLN A 99 -7.72 11.24 7.65
C GLN A 99 -7.09 11.48 6.28
N LEU A 100 -7.67 12.38 5.49
CA LEU A 100 -7.15 12.71 4.16
C LEU A 100 -5.79 13.40 4.24
N THR A 101 -5.60 14.28 5.20
CA THR A 101 -4.33 14.95 5.46
C THR A 101 -3.24 13.94 5.84
N GLU A 102 -3.53 13.00 6.73
CA GLU A 102 -2.59 11.94 7.11
C GLU A 102 -2.22 11.04 5.93
N LYS A 103 -3.20 10.65 5.11
CA LYS A 103 -2.96 9.84 3.91
C LYS A 103 -2.10 10.59 2.89
N LEU A 104 -2.37 11.86 2.68
CA LEU A 104 -1.58 12.70 1.77
C LEU A 104 -0.13 12.81 2.24
N ASN A 105 0.09 13.06 3.51
CA ASN A 105 1.42 13.12 4.10
C ASN A 105 2.16 11.78 4.00
N GLY A 106 1.47 10.66 4.28
CA GLY A 106 2.04 9.32 4.15
C GLY A 106 2.45 8.99 2.72
N LEU A 107 1.60 9.32 1.75
CA LEU A 107 1.88 9.12 0.32
C LEU A 107 3.06 9.98 -0.14
N LYS A 108 3.14 11.22 0.33
CA LYS A 108 4.24 12.13 0.03
C LYS A 108 5.59 11.58 0.53
N LEU A 109 5.63 11.07 1.75
CA LEU A 109 6.83 10.44 2.32
C LEU A 109 7.24 9.19 1.54
N SER A 110 6.27 8.36 1.16
CA SER A 110 6.52 7.16 0.35
C SER A 110 7.05 7.52 -1.04
N GLU A 111 6.50 8.54 -1.67
CA GLU A 111 6.95 9.04 -2.97
C GLU A 111 8.38 9.55 -2.88
N GLU A 112 8.71 10.35 -1.87
CA GLU A 112 10.06 10.86 -1.64
C GLU A 112 11.07 9.72 -1.46
N LYS A 113 10.70 8.69 -0.71
CA LYS A 113 11.53 7.49 -0.50
C LYS A 113 11.77 6.73 -1.80
N ALA A 114 10.73 6.51 -2.58
CA ALA A 114 10.81 5.82 -3.86
C ALA A 114 11.65 6.61 -4.88
N SER A 115 11.45 7.91 -4.97
CA SER A 115 12.20 8.80 -5.84
C SER A 115 13.70 8.79 -5.49
N ARG A 116 14.03 8.84 -4.21
CA ARG A 116 15.42 8.76 -3.73
C ARG A 116 16.06 7.43 -4.13
N ARG A 117 15.33 6.33 -3.97
CA ARG A 117 15.83 5.00 -4.35
C ARG A 117 16.07 4.88 -5.86
N CYS A 118 15.18 5.42 -6.67
CA CYS A 118 15.37 5.48 -8.12
C CYS A 118 16.64 6.21 -8.48
N MET A 119 16.90 7.37 -7.88
CA MET A 119 18.10 8.16 -8.11
C MET A 119 19.37 7.40 -7.72
N GLU A 120 19.34 6.70 -6.57
CA GLU A 120 20.48 5.89 -6.10
C GLU A 120 20.81 4.77 -7.09
N VAL A 121 19.80 4.05 -7.57
CA VAL A 121 19.95 2.94 -8.51
C VAL A 121 20.43 3.44 -9.87
N GLU A 122 19.83 4.52 -10.39
CA GLU A 122 20.25 5.15 -11.65
C GLU A 122 21.71 5.64 -11.56
N GLY A 123 22.07 6.28 -10.46
CA GLY A 123 23.44 6.73 -10.21
C GLY A 123 24.43 5.57 -10.17
N GLN A 124 24.06 4.46 -9.56
CA GLN A 124 24.91 3.26 -9.50
C GLN A 124 25.09 2.64 -10.88
N ILE A 125 24.04 2.50 -11.68
CA ILE A 125 24.09 2.00 -13.06
C ILE A 125 25.01 2.88 -13.91
N SER A 126 24.87 4.20 -13.80
CA SER A 126 25.70 5.17 -14.50
C SER A 126 27.18 5.03 -14.16
N MET A 127 27.52 4.88 -12.88
CA MET A 127 28.89 4.65 -12.42
C MET A 127 29.47 3.33 -12.96
N ASP A 128 28.70 2.26 -12.97
CA ASP A 128 29.13 0.95 -13.50
C ASP A 128 29.41 1.04 -15.00
N LEU A 129 28.60 1.78 -15.76
CA LEU A 129 28.82 2.02 -17.19
C LEU A 129 30.08 2.85 -17.45
N GLU A 130 30.34 3.86 -16.65
CA GLU A 130 31.58 4.69 -16.74
C GLU A 130 32.82 3.84 -16.43
N GLN A 131 32.77 2.99 -15.43
CA GLN A 131 33.87 2.07 -15.11
C GLN A 131 34.14 1.07 -16.24
N MET A 132 33.10 0.54 -16.87
CA MET A 132 33.23 -0.35 -18.02
C MET A 132 33.83 0.38 -19.24
N ALA A 133 33.47 1.61 -19.51
CA ALA A 133 34.02 2.44 -20.56
C ALA A 133 35.51 2.79 -20.27
N GLY A 134 35.84 3.14 -19.03
CA GLY A 134 37.22 3.43 -18.61
C GLY A 134 38.14 2.24 -18.74
N ASN A 135 37.68 1.01 -18.44
CA ASN A 135 38.45 -0.21 -18.60
C ASN A 135 38.70 -0.58 -20.07
N GLN A 136 37.83 -0.16 -21.01
CA GLN A 136 38.04 -0.36 -22.44
C GLN A 136 39.08 0.61 -23.03
N GLU A 137 39.19 1.82 -22.53
CA GLU A 137 40.18 2.81 -22.96
C GLU A 137 41.61 2.44 -22.53
N THR A 138 41.77 1.79 -21.41
CA THR A 138 43.10 1.36 -20.91
C THR A 138 43.65 0.14 -21.65
N SER A 139 42.83 -0.62 -22.38
CA SER A 139 43.29 -1.81 -23.12
C SER A 139 43.77 -1.48 -24.54
N THR A 140 43.58 -0.26 -25.04
CA THR A 140 43.98 0.15 -26.40
C THR A 140 45.33 0.89 -26.48
N THR A 141 45.94 1.24 -25.36
CA THR A 141 47.25 1.94 -25.33
C THR A 141 48.48 1.05 -25.22
N GLY A 142 48.34 -0.25 -25.38
CA GLY A 142 49.41 -1.23 -25.22
C GLY A 142 49.99 -1.82 -26.51
N ARG A 143 49.87 -1.17 -27.68
CA ARG A 143 50.51 -1.59 -28.91
C ARG A 143 51.26 -0.42 -29.58
N THR A 144 52.49 -0.30 -29.23
CA THR A 144 53.52 0.28 -30.13
C THR A 144 54.32 -0.86 -30.67
#